data_91b02a5f98a8041157849ce519b0cd8e
#
_entry.id   91b02a5f98a8041157849ce519b0cd8e
#
_cell.length_a   1.000
_cell.length_b   1.000
_cell.length_c   1.000
_cell.angle_alpha   90.00
_cell.angle_beta   90.00
_cell.angle_gamma   90.00
#
_symmetry.space_group_name_H-M   'P 1'
#
loop_
_entity.id
_entity.type
_entity.pdbx_description
1 polymer ?
#
loop_
_entity_poly.entity_id
_entity_poly.type
_entity_poly.pdbx_seq_one_letter_code
_entity_poly.pdbx_strand_id
1 'polypeptide(L)'
;RADVGLDKSTWCADGVRAADSIQRRGAFVQYGYWRRNLKKVSPIGDWLKGEVLDCIRSHDIELPCDYAWFGRSFDGIDKRFTKVLKDKAPDDYATLLEWFPLLEVDHVR
;
A
#
# COMPACT_ATOMS: atom_id res chain seq x y z
N ARG A 1 -14.53 -3.65 10.32
CA ARG A 1 -14.89 -4.45 11.53
C ARG A 1 -16.24 -5.13 11.36
N ALA A 2 -17.25 -4.40 10.94
CA ALA A 2 -18.60 -4.97 10.75
C ALA A 2 -18.59 -6.08 9.70
N ASP A 3 -17.77 -5.98 8.66
CA ASP A 3 -17.67 -6.94 7.56
C ASP A 3 -17.21 -8.33 8.01
N VAL A 4 -16.44 -8.38 9.10
CA VAL A 4 -15.93 -9.64 9.68
C VAL A 4 -16.61 -10.00 11.00
N GLY A 5 -17.76 -9.37 11.31
CA GLY A 5 -18.54 -9.63 12.52
C GLY A 5 -17.96 -9.04 13.81
N LEU A 6 -17.02 -8.10 13.70
CA LEU A 6 -16.40 -7.42 14.83
C LEU A 6 -17.13 -6.10 15.13
N ASP A 7 -17.23 -5.74 16.41
CA ASP A 7 -17.86 -4.49 16.82
C ASP A 7 -16.83 -3.35 16.98
N LYS A 8 -17.31 -2.17 17.35
CA LYS A 8 -16.46 -0.98 17.53
C LYS A 8 -15.56 -1.04 18.76
N SER A 9 -15.80 -1.97 19.69
CA SER A 9 -14.95 -2.15 20.87
C SER A 9 -13.68 -2.94 20.57
N THR A 10 -13.63 -3.63 19.42
CA THR A 10 -12.47 -4.42 19.00
C THR A 10 -11.34 -3.51 18.55
N TRP A 11 -10.15 -3.71 19.10
CA TRP A 11 -8.95 -2.99 18.66
C TRP A 11 -8.52 -3.43 17.27
N CYS A 12 -8.05 -2.47 16.50
CA CYS A 12 -7.56 -2.70 15.15
C CYS A 12 -6.11 -2.21 15.04
N ALA A 13 -5.21 -3.09 14.62
CA ALA A 13 -3.84 -2.74 14.30
C ALA A 13 -3.70 -2.51 12.80
N ASP A 14 -3.00 -1.46 12.40
CA ASP A 14 -2.73 -1.16 10.99
C ASP A 14 -1.23 -1.10 10.72
N GLY A 15 -0.86 -1.07 9.43
CA GLY A 15 0.52 -0.98 8.96
C GLY A 15 0.95 0.42 8.56
N VAL A 16 0.26 1.44 9.02
CA VAL A 16 0.56 2.84 8.66
C VAL A 16 1.85 3.31 9.34
N ARG A 17 2.69 4.03 8.58
CA ARG A 17 3.95 4.60 9.08
C ARG A 17 3.98 6.10 8.86
N ALA A 18 4.59 6.83 9.81
CA ALA A 18 4.80 8.28 9.69
C ALA A 18 5.69 8.63 8.48
N ALA A 19 6.64 7.75 8.14
CA ALA A 19 7.57 7.96 7.04
C ALA A 19 6.91 7.88 5.65
N ASP A 20 5.69 7.36 5.55
CA ASP A 20 5.01 7.18 4.26
C ASP A 20 4.48 8.48 3.67
N SER A 21 4.14 9.46 4.50
CA SER A 21 3.70 10.77 4.01
C SER A 21 3.76 11.85 5.09
N ILE A 22 3.79 13.10 4.66
CA ILE A 22 3.75 14.26 5.56
C ILE A 22 2.41 14.29 6.33
N GLN A 23 1.31 13.92 5.67
CA GLN A 23 0.00 13.87 6.29
C GLN A 23 -0.06 12.86 7.43
N ARG A 24 0.50 11.65 7.21
CA ARG A 24 0.55 10.61 8.24
C ARG A 24 1.45 11.01 9.40
N ARG A 25 2.59 11.64 9.10
CA ARG A 25 3.48 12.18 10.14
C ARG A 25 2.75 13.20 11.00
N GLY A 26 2.04 14.14 10.40
CA GLY A 26 1.25 15.14 11.11
C GLY A 26 0.17 14.51 11.99
N ALA A 27 -0.51 13.49 11.50
CA ALA A 27 -1.52 12.77 12.27
C ALA A 27 -0.92 12.07 13.49
N PHE A 28 0.25 11.45 13.37
CA PHE A 28 0.93 10.81 14.51
C PHE A 28 1.44 11.82 15.54
N VAL A 29 1.92 12.96 15.09
CA VAL A 29 2.33 14.05 16.00
C VAL A 29 1.12 14.53 16.82
N GLN A 30 -0.03 14.68 16.17
CA GLN A 30 -1.24 15.18 16.82
C GLN A 30 -1.94 14.14 17.69
N TYR A 31 -2.05 12.88 17.23
CA TYR A 31 -2.87 11.86 17.87
C TYR A 31 -2.08 10.70 18.46
N GLY A 32 -0.80 10.55 18.11
CA GLY A 32 0.04 9.44 18.55
C GLY A 32 -0.24 8.14 17.79
N TYR A 33 0.45 7.07 18.19
CA TYR A 33 0.33 5.75 17.57
C TYR A 33 -0.78 4.90 18.20
N TRP A 34 -1.24 5.27 19.39
CA TRP A 34 -2.32 4.62 20.12
C TRP A 34 -3.52 5.55 20.16
N ARG A 35 -4.54 5.22 19.41
CA ARG A 35 -5.78 6.01 19.38
C ARG A 35 -6.87 5.27 20.16
N ARG A 36 -6.92 5.48 21.46
CA ARG A 36 -7.82 4.76 22.35
C ARG A 36 -9.30 5.04 22.06
N ASN A 37 -9.64 6.27 21.69
CA ASN A 37 -11.00 6.65 21.33
C ASN A 37 -11.51 5.94 20.08
N LEU A 38 -10.62 5.61 19.13
CA LEU A 38 -10.94 4.90 17.89
C LEU A 38 -10.62 3.41 17.98
N LYS A 39 -10.04 2.94 19.08
CA LYS A 39 -9.57 1.55 19.24
C LYS A 39 -8.62 1.15 18.10
N LYS A 40 -7.68 2.01 17.80
CA LYS A 40 -6.67 1.78 16.75
C LYS A 40 -5.26 1.91 17.28
N VAL A 41 -4.36 1.09 16.75
CA VAL A 41 -2.93 1.14 17.04
C VAL A 41 -2.13 0.97 15.76
N SER A 42 -1.02 1.70 15.65
CA SER A 42 -0.08 1.60 14.53
C SER A 42 1.26 1.11 15.05
N PRO A 43 1.46 -0.23 15.16
CA PRO A 43 2.66 -0.79 15.82
C PRO A 43 3.98 -0.42 15.15
N ILE A 44 3.98 -0.24 13.83
CA ILE A 44 5.18 0.14 13.07
C ILE A 44 5.16 1.62 12.65
N GLY A 45 4.35 2.44 13.33
CA GLY A 45 4.14 3.84 12.96
C GLY A 45 5.42 4.67 12.90
N ASP A 46 6.42 4.35 13.72
CA ASP A 46 7.71 5.05 13.76
C ASP A 46 8.82 4.36 12.95
N TRP A 47 8.52 3.27 12.25
CA TRP A 47 9.51 2.53 11.47
C TRP A 47 9.84 3.22 10.15
N LEU A 48 11.11 3.15 9.75
CA LEU A 48 11.58 3.56 8.43
C LEU A 48 11.48 2.39 7.46
N LYS A 49 11.50 2.69 6.15
CA LYS A 49 11.41 1.67 5.09
C LYS A 49 12.50 0.60 5.25
N GLY A 50 13.74 1.00 5.55
CA GLY A 50 14.84 0.07 5.76
C GLY A 50 14.59 -0.91 6.90
N GLU A 51 14.00 -0.45 7.99
CA GLU A 51 13.68 -1.30 9.15
C GLU A 51 12.62 -2.34 8.79
N VAL A 52 11.61 -1.95 8.01
CA VAL A 52 10.58 -2.89 7.53
C VAL A 52 11.18 -3.96 6.63
N LEU A 53 12.03 -3.55 5.68
CA LEU A 53 12.69 -4.49 4.75
C LEU A 53 13.65 -5.43 5.47
N ASP A 54 14.38 -4.93 6.47
CA ASP A 54 15.28 -5.78 7.28
C ASP A 54 14.49 -6.80 8.10
N CYS A 55 13.37 -6.41 8.65
CA CYS A 55 12.47 -7.32 9.36
C CYS A 55 11.94 -8.43 8.44
N ILE A 56 11.52 -8.07 7.23
CA ILE A 56 11.03 -9.02 6.23
C ILE A 56 12.13 -10.02 5.85
N ARG A 57 13.35 -9.55 5.61
CA ARG A 57 14.48 -10.40 5.27
C ARG A 57 14.87 -11.33 6.41
N SER A 58 14.90 -10.83 7.64
CA SER A 58 15.29 -11.62 8.82
C SER A 58 14.29 -12.74 9.14
N HIS A 59 13.05 -12.63 8.69
CA HIS A 59 12.00 -13.63 8.89
C HIS A 59 11.69 -14.44 7.63
N ASP A 60 12.48 -14.30 6.56
CA ASP A 60 12.31 -15.00 5.29
C ASP A 60 10.89 -14.87 4.71
N ILE A 61 10.32 -13.67 4.81
CA ILE A 61 8.98 -13.39 4.27
C ILE A 61 9.12 -13.00 2.80
N GLU A 62 8.37 -13.68 1.93
CA GLU A 62 8.34 -13.38 0.51
C GLU A 62 7.46 -12.15 0.23
N LEU A 63 8.00 -11.19 -0.54
CA LEU A 63 7.25 -10.02 -0.97
C LEU A 63 6.36 -10.34 -2.16
N PRO A 64 5.21 -9.64 -2.32
CA PRO A 64 4.36 -9.79 -3.48
C PRO A 64 5.08 -9.46 -4.80
N CYS A 65 4.56 -9.98 -5.93
CA CYS A 65 5.18 -9.79 -7.23
C CYS A 65 5.26 -8.32 -7.68
N ASP A 66 4.37 -7.47 -7.20
CA ASP A 66 4.36 -6.05 -7.55
C ASP A 66 5.65 -5.35 -7.09
N TYR A 67 6.29 -5.78 -6.00
CA TYR A 67 7.60 -5.27 -5.60
C TYR A 67 8.70 -5.63 -6.61
N ALA A 68 8.64 -6.83 -7.19
CA ALA A 68 9.60 -7.25 -8.22
C ALA A 68 9.38 -6.48 -9.53
N TRP A 69 8.13 -6.19 -9.87
CA TRP A 69 7.78 -5.52 -11.12
C TRP A 69 7.94 -4.00 -11.07
N PHE A 70 7.56 -3.37 -9.96
CA PHE A 70 7.50 -1.91 -9.83
C PHE A 70 8.47 -1.34 -8.80
N GLY A 71 9.11 -2.18 -7.98
CA GLY A 71 9.93 -1.73 -6.85
C GLY A 71 9.12 -1.19 -5.67
N ARG A 72 7.79 -1.26 -5.74
CA ARG A 72 6.86 -0.78 -4.71
C ARG A 72 5.49 -1.42 -4.90
N SER A 73 4.60 -1.24 -3.93
CA SER A 73 3.22 -1.70 -4.06
C SER A 73 2.48 -0.97 -5.20
N PHE A 74 1.63 -1.70 -5.89
CA PHE A 74 0.73 -1.12 -6.89
C PHE A 74 -0.32 -0.25 -6.18
N ASP A 75 -0.37 1.03 -6.49
CA ASP A 75 -1.25 1.98 -5.79
C ASP A 75 -2.17 2.79 -6.71
N GLY A 76 -2.14 2.54 -8.01
CA GLY A 76 -3.02 3.26 -8.92
C GLY A 76 -2.80 2.92 -10.39
N ILE A 77 -3.72 3.39 -11.22
CA ILE A 77 -3.68 3.19 -12.66
C ILE A 77 -3.01 4.41 -13.29
N ASP A 78 -1.70 4.39 -13.39
CA ASP A 78 -0.95 5.44 -14.07
C ASP A 78 0.15 4.83 -14.95
N LYS A 79 0.82 5.69 -15.71
CA LYS A 79 1.83 5.29 -16.70
C LYS A 79 2.96 4.44 -16.11
N ARG A 80 3.36 4.71 -14.87
CA ARG A 80 4.46 3.99 -14.21
C ARG A 80 4.14 2.51 -14.04
N PHE A 81 2.89 2.20 -13.73
CA PHE A 81 2.42 0.85 -13.48
C PHE A 81 1.89 0.19 -14.74
N THR A 82 1.14 0.92 -15.58
CA THR A 82 0.49 0.33 -16.76
C THR A 82 1.50 -0.10 -17.82
N LYS A 83 2.62 0.60 -17.99
CA LYS A 83 3.68 0.18 -18.90
C LYS A 83 4.27 -1.18 -18.50
N VAL A 84 4.59 -1.35 -17.22
CA VAL A 84 5.13 -2.62 -16.70
C VAL A 84 4.07 -3.71 -16.79
N LEU A 85 2.82 -3.38 -16.47
CA LEU A 85 1.71 -4.32 -16.55
C LEU A 85 1.50 -4.83 -17.98
N LYS A 86 1.65 -3.96 -18.98
CA LYS A 86 1.55 -4.35 -20.39
C LYS A 86 2.60 -5.41 -20.77
N ASP A 87 3.82 -5.30 -20.23
CA ASP A 87 4.90 -6.25 -20.49
C ASP A 87 4.77 -7.54 -19.68
N LYS A 88 4.42 -7.44 -18.40
CA LYS A 88 4.46 -8.56 -17.45
C LYS A 88 3.14 -9.30 -17.32
N ALA A 89 2.03 -8.63 -17.53
CA ALA A 89 0.67 -9.19 -17.41
C ALA A 89 -0.23 -8.63 -18.53
N PRO A 90 0.01 -8.99 -19.80
CA PRO A 90 -0.74 -8.43 -20.92
C PRO A 90 -2.24 -8.70 -20.87
N ASP A 91 -2.66 -9.82 -20.30
CA ASP A 91 -4.09 -10.13 -20.15
C ASP A 91 -4.78 -9.18 -19.18
N ASP A 92 -4.13 -8.87 -18.08
CA ASP A 92 -4.64 -7.89 -17.11
C ASP A 92 -4.66 -6.49 -17.71
N TYR A 93 -3.65 -6.14 -18.48
CA TYR A 93 -3.60 -4.87 -19.21
C TYR A 93 -4.76 -4.76 -20.22
N ALA A 94 -5.06 -5.82 -20.96
CA ALA A 94 -6.18 -5.85 -21.88
C ALA A 94 -7.51 -5.63 -21.16
N THR A 95 -7.68 -6.23 -19.98
CA THR A 95 -8.88 -6.03 -19.14
C THR A 95 -9.01 -4.57 -18.70
N LEU A 96 -7.89 -3.94 -18.32
CA LEU A 96 -7.91 -2.51 -17.95
C LEU A 96 -8.27 -1.63 -19.14
N LEU A 97 -7.83 -1.96 -20.36
CA LEU A 97 -8.18 -1.21 -21.57
C LEU A 97 -9.68 -1.24 -21.87
N GLU A 98 -10.37 -2.34 -21.55
CA GLU A 98 -11.82 -2.41 -21.69
C GLU A 98 -12.54 -1.39 -20.82
N TRP A 99 -12.04 -1.17 -19.59
CA TRP A 99 -12.60 -0.22 -18.62
C TRP A 99 -12.10 1.21 -18.83
N PHE A 100 -10.84 1.37 -19.26
CA PHE A 100 -10.16 2.65 -19.42
C PHE A 100 -9.46 2.72 -20.77
N PRO A 101 -10.22 2.92 -21.89
CA PRO A 101 -9.63 2.88 -23.24
C PRO A 101 -8.53 3.90 -23.51
N LEU A 102 -8.50 5.01 -22.74
CA LEU A 102 -7.53 6.08 -22.91
C LEU A 102 -6.14 5.75 -22.34
N LEU A 103 -5.94 4.59 -21.72
CA LEU A 103 -4.64 4.18 -21.20
C LEU A 103 -3.57 4.12 -22.31
N GLU A 104 -3.93 3.69 -23.52
CA GLU A 104 -3.01 3.65 -24.67
C GLU A 104 -2.50 5.05 -25.06
N VAL A 105 -3.31 6.07 -24.89
CA VAL A 105 -2.93 7.45 -25.21
C VAL A 105 -1.80 7.94 -24.32
N ASP A 106 -1.80 7.56 -23.06
CA ASP A 106 -0.76 7.94 -22.11
C ASP A 106 0.59 7.30 -22.45
N HIS A 107 0.60 6.13 -23.09
CA HIS A 107 1.81 5.44 -23.50
C HIS A 107 2.48 6.05 -24.74
N VAL A 108 1.75 6.86 -25.50
CA VAL A 108 2.25 7.50 -26.73
C VAL A 108 2.90 8.85 -26.43
N ARG A 109 2.54 9.46 -25.33
CA ARG A 109 3.12 10.75 -24.91
C ARG A 109 4.53 10.57 -24.30
#